data_eafe9d33ba8a3c00f41c4bf396470256
#
_entry.id   eafe9d33ba8a3c00f41c4bf396470256
#
_cell.length_a   1.000
_cell.length_b   1.000
_cell.length_c   1.000
_cell.angle_alpha   90.00
_cell.angle_beta   90.00
_cell.angle_gamma   90.00
#
_symmetry.space_group_name_H-M   'P 1'
#
loop_
_entity.id
_entity.type
_entity.pdbx_description
1 polymer ?
#
loop_
_entity_poly.entity_id
_entity_poly.type
_entity_poly.pdbx_seq_one_letter_code
_entity_poly.pdbx_strand_id
1 'polypeptide(L)'
;MNKAIEKEYLEQAEIFKALAHPTRLFIIHAVKDKKLSVKELTEMVGIDISTMSKHLDILKKHKIIEGEKEKNFIYYRLVIPCVLDFMSCAVRVINKK
;
A
#
# COMPACT_ATOMS: atom_id res chain seq x y z
N MET A 1 -22.66 16.18 8.21
CA MET A 1 -21.94 15.50 9.32
C MET A 1 -21.20 16.53 10.16
N ASN A 2 -21.10 16.34 11.47
CA ASN A 2 -20.33 17.22 12.35
C ASN A 2 -18.86 17.27 11.87
N LYS A 3 -18.27 18.47 11.83
CA LYS A 3 -16.91 18.66 11.31
C LYS A 3 -15.83 17.90 12.07
N ALA A 4 -15.97 17.78 13.38
CA ALA A 4 -15.02 17.05 14.21
C ALA A 4 -15.05 15.55 13.87
N ILE A 5 -16.23 14.98 13.71
CA ILE A 5 -16.41 13.58 13.31
C ILE A 5 -15.91 13.36 11.90
N GLU A 6 -16.24 14.26 10.99
CA GLU A 6 -15.80 14.18 9.59
C GLU A 6 -14.29 14.16 9.47
N LYS A 7 -13.61 15.05 10.20
CA LYS A 7 -12.15 15.13 10.17
C LYS A 7 -11.49 13.82 10.61
N GLU A 8 -12.00 13.23 11.69
CA GLU A 8 -11.47 11.97 12.23
C GLU A 8 -11.60 10.83 11.21
N TYR A 9 -12.78 10.68 10.63
CA TYR A 9 -13.03 9.60 9.69
C TYR A 9 -12.50 9.87 8.29
N LEU A 10 -12.26 11.14 7.95
CA LEU A 10 -11.62 11.48 6.67
C LEU A 10 -10.21 10.91 6.59
N GLU A 11 -9.43 11.00 7.66
CA GLU A 11 -8.08 10.42 7.69
C GLU A 11 -8.12 8.91 7.44
N GLN A 12 -9.04 8.21 8.10
CA GLN A 12 -9.21 6.77 7.91
C GLN A 12 -9.62 6.46 6.47
N ALA A 13 -10.57 7.22 5.93
CA ALA A 13 -11.05 7.04 4.57
C ALA A 13 -9.94 7.25 3.53
N GLU A 14 -9.07 8.22 3.75
CA GLU A 14 -7.95 8.48 2.85
C GLU A 14 -6.97 7.31 2.81
N ILE A 15 -6.74 6.64 3.95
CA ILE A 15 -5.92 5.43 3.99
C ILE A 15 -6.57 4.32 3.16
N PHE A 16 -7.87 4.10 3.33
CA PHE A 16 -8.59 3.09 2.55
C PHE A 16 -8.59 3.40 1.06
N LYS A 17 -8.73 4.67 0.69
CA LYS A 17 -8.64 5.07 -0.72
C LYS A 17 -7.28 4.75 -1.32
N ALA A 18 -6.21 4.99 -0.56
CA ALA A 18 -4.86 4.68 -1.01
C ALA A 18 -4.67 3.18 -1.21
N LEU A 19 -5.37 2.35 -0.45
CA LEU A 19 -5.28 0.90 -0.55
C LEU A 19 -6.20 0.30 -1.62
N ALA A 20 -7.23 1.03 -2.05
CA ALA A 20 -8.32 0.50 -2.87
C ALA A 20 -7.95 0.36 -4.35
N HIS A 21 -6.91 -0.40 -4.64
CA HIS A 21 -6.49 -0.71 -6.01
C HIS A 21 -5.72 -2.04 -5.99
N PRO A 22 -6.02 -2.97 -6.92
CA PRO A 22 -5.35 -4.28 -6.93
C PRO A 22 -3.82 -4.20 -6.92
N THR A 23 -3.24 -3.33 -7.73
CA THR A 23 -1.79 -3.18 -7.76
C THR A 23 -1.23 -2.70 -6.43
N ARG A 24 -1.89 -1.73 -5.80
CA ARG A 24 -1.44 -1.21 -4.52
C ARG A 24 -1.56 -2.25 -3.40
N LEU A 25 -2.63 -3.04 -3.41
CA LEU A 25 -2.78 -4.15 -2.46
C LEU A 25 -1.68 -5.19 -2.67
N PHE A 26 -1.36 -5.50 -3.92
CA PHE A 26 -0.26 -6.40 -4.22
C PHE A 26 1.07 -5.86 -3.67
N ILE A 27 1.34 -4.58 -3.89
CA ILE A 27 2.58 -3.95 -3.42
C ILE A 27 2.76 -4.13 -1.91
N ILE A 28 1.75 -3.82 -1.12
CA ILE A 28 1.87 -3.89 0.34
C ILE A 28 2.10 -5.33 0.82
N HIS A 29 1.54 -6.31 0.14
CA HIS A 29 1.80 -7.72 0.44
C HIS A 29 3.22 -8.12 0.04
N ALA A 30 3.68 -7.62 -1.10
CA ALA A 30 5.01 -7.96 -1.62
C ALA A 30 6.14 -7.43 -0.73
N VAL A 31 5.94 -6.26 -0.11
CA VAL A 31 6.99 -5.62 0.71
C VAL A 31 6.82 -5.85 2.20
N LYS A 32 5.96 -6.77 2.62
CA LYS A 32 5.70 -7.03 4.04
C LYS A 32 6.89 -7.66 4.76
N ASP A 33 7.57 -8.59 4.13
CA ASP A 33 8.66 -9.37 4.74
C ASP A 33 10.05 -8.98 4.26
N LYS A 34 10.12 -8.33 3.12
CA LYS A 34 11.40 -7.85 2.59
C LYS A 34 11.16 -6.60 1.76
N LYS A 35 12.14 -5.71 1.77
CA LYS A 35 12.09 -4.52 0.94
C LYS A 35 12.35 -4.89 -0.53
N LEU A 36 11.65 -4.22 -1.43
CA LEU A 36 11.76 -4.43 -2.87
C LEU A 36 11.92 -3.09 -3.58
N SER A 37 12.69 -3.11 -4.67
CA SER A 37 12.93 -1.91 -5.47
C SER A 37 11.77 -1.65 -6.44
N VAL A 38 11.72 -0.45 -6.99
CA VAL A 38 10.76 -0.09 -8.03
C VAL A 38 10.88 -1.06 -9.21
N LYS A 39 12.11 -1.37 -9.61
CA LYS A 39 12.37 -2.29 -10.73
C LYS A 39 11.79 -3.67 -10.47
N GLU A 40 12.05 -4.21 -9.29
CA GLU A 40 11.53 -5.53 -8.91
C GLU A 40 10.00 -5.56 -8.91
N LEU A 41 9.38 -4.55 -8.30
CA LEU A 41 7.92 -4.45 -8.26
C LEU A 41 7.32 -4.30 -9.65
N THR A 42 7.94 -3.49 -10.49
CA THR A 42 7.50 -3.26 -11.87
C THR A 42 7.51 -4.56 -12.66
N GLU A 43 8.59 -5.33 -12.52
CA GLU A 43 8.71 -6.62 -13.20
C GLU A 43 7.67 -7.64 -12.70
N MET A 44 7.43 -7.67 -11.38
CA MET A 44 6.46 -8.59 -10.80
C MET A 44 5.04 -8.32 -11.27
N VAL A 45 4.66 -7.06 -11.40
CA VAL A 45 3.31 -6.66 -11.80
C VAL A 45 3.13 -6.66 -13.31
N GLY A 46 4.20 -6.36 -14.05
CA GLY A 46 4.14 -6.31 -15.52
C GLY A 46 3.52 -5.03 -16.06
N ILE A 47 3.71 -3.92 -15.37
CA ILE A 47 3.26 -2.60 -15.82
C ILE A 47 4.48 -1.73 -16.11
N ASP A 48 4.28 -0.56 -16.72
CA ASP A 48 5.38 0.36 -16.96
C ASP A 48 5.83 1.05 -15.68
N ILE A 49 7.07 1.51 -15.68
CA ILE A 49 7.68 2.10 -14.48
C ILE A 49 7.00 3.40 -14.04
N SER A 50 6.49 4.19 -14.98
CA SER A 50 5.82 5.44 -14.61
C SER A 50 4.49 5.19 -13.92
N THR A 51 3.74 4.17 -14.33
CA THR A 51 2.50 3.77 -13.66
C THR A 51 2.81 3.21 -12.27
N MET A 52 3.84 2.36 -12.17
CA MET A 52 4.27 1.83 -10.87
C MET A 52 4.65 2.96 -9.92
N SER A 53 5.41 3.94 -10.40
CA SER A 53 5.84 5.08 -9.60
C SER A 53 4.66 5.88 -9.03
N LYS A 54 3.58 6.03 -9.80
CA LYS A 54 2.36 6.70 -9.33
C LYS A 54 1.72 5.93 -8.17
N HIS A 55 1.65 4.61 -8.27
CA HIS A 55 1.11 3.78 -7.19
C HIS A 55 1.97 3.89 -5.93
N LEU A 56 3.28 3.84 -6.08
CA LEU A 56 4.21 3.98 -4.97
C LEU A 56 4.11 5.35 -4.32
N ASP A 57 3.96 6.40 -5.11
CA ASP A 57 3.80 7.77 -4.60
C ASP A 57 2.56 7.92 -3.75
N ILE A 58 1.44 7.33 -4.17
CA ILE A 58 0.19 7.35 -3.40
C ILE A 58 0.38 6.66 -2.05
N LEU A 59 0.96 5.47 -2.06
CA LEU A 59 1.20 4.71 -0.83
C LEU A 59 2.19 5.42 0.10
N LYS A 60 3.24 6.00 -0.47
CA LYS A 60 4.26 6.74 0.30
C LYS A 60 3.68 8.03 0.89
N LYS A 61 2.87 8.75 0.14
CA LYS A 61 2.22 9.98 0.60
C LYS A 61 1.39 9.74 1.86
N HIS A 62 0.70 8.61 1.91
CA HIS A 62 -0.13 8.25 3.07
C HIS A 62 0.65 7.45 4.13
N LYS A 63 1.97 7.36 3.99
CA LYS A 63 2.86 6.70 4.95
C LYS A 63 2.56 5.21 5.16
N ILE A 64 1.98 4.59 4.15
CA ILE A 64 1.70 3.15 4.17
C ILE A 64 2.98 2.36 3.89
N ILE A 65 3.81 2.89 2.99
CA ILE A 65 5.14 2.38 2.72
C ILE A 65 6.15 3.50 2.90
N GLU A 66 7.42 3.14 3.08
CA GLU A 66 8.50 4.11 3.06
C GLU A 66 9.63 3.60 2.18
N GLY A 67 10.35 4.55 1.58
CA GLY A 67 11.48 4.25 0.71
C GLY A 67 12.79 4.42 1.46
N GLU A 68 13.74 3.55 1.15
CA GLU A 68 15.09 3.59 1.69
C GLU A 68 16.06 3.50 0.54
N LYS A 69 16.94 4.50 0.43
CA LYS A 69 17.93 4.51 -0.65
C LYS A 69 19.14 3.68 -0.27
N GLU A 70 19.49 2.71 -1.10
CA GLU A 70 20.70 1.92 -0.97
C GLU A 70 21.44 1.96 -2.30
N LYS A 71 22.65 2.52 -2.32
CA LYS A 71 23.43 2.70 -3.54
C LYS A 71 22.63 3.51 -4.57
N ASN A 72 22.29 2.92 -5.71
CA ASN A 72 21.57 3.58 -6.78
C ASN A 72 20.08 3.24 -6.83
N PHE A 73 19.59 2.47 -5.86
CA PHE A 73 18.23 1.99 -5.85
C PHE A 73 17.45 2.49 -4.64
N ILE A 74 16.14 2.65 -4.82
CA ILE A 74 15.23 2.91 -3.72
C ILE A 74 14.46 1.63 -3.46
N TYR A 75 14.49 1.16 -2.23
CA TYR A 75 13.76 -0.02 -1.79
C TYR A 75 12.59 0.40 -0.92
N TYR A 76 11.46 -0.26 -1.08
CA TYR A 76 10.24 0.07 -0.33
C TYR A 76 9.90 -1.03 0.66
N ARG A 77 9.39 -0.63 1.81
CA ARG A 77 8.93 -1.56 2.85
C ARG A 77 7.61 -1.09 3.45
N LEU A 78 6.87 -2.01 4.04
CA LEU A 78 5.57 -1.73 4.63
C LEU A 78 5.74 -1.12 6.03
N VAL A 79 5.04 -0.01 6.28
CA VAL A 79 5.06 0.68 7.58
C VAL A 79 3.97 0.17 8.51
N ILE A 80 2.80 -0.19 7.94
CA ILE A 80 1.62 -0.60 8.72
C ILE A 80 1.22 -2.06 8.47
N PRO A 81 1.95 -3.03 9.01
CA PRO A 81 1.67 -4.46 8.75
C PRO A 81 0.30 -4.91 9.23
N CYS A 82 -0.31 -4.23 10.20
CA CYS A 82 -1.63 -4.56 10.71
C CYS A 82 -2.73 -4.53 9.65
N VAL A 83 -2.55 -3.75 8.57
CA VAL A 83 -3.53 -3.71 7.48
C VAL A 83 -3.70 -5.06 6.79
N LEU A 84 -2.64 -5.86 6.74
CA LEU A 84 -2.67 -7.18 6.11
C LEU A 84 -3.56 -8.15 6.89
N ASP A 85 -3.52 -8.08 8.21
CA ASP A 85 -4.35 -8.90 9.08
C ASP A 85 -5.82 -8.54 8.88
N PHE A 86 -6.12 -7.25 8.79
CA PHE A 86 -7.47 -6.77 8.51
C PHE A 86 -7.99 -7.31 7.17
N MET A 87 -7.19 -7.20 6.12
CA MET A 87 -7.58 -7.66 4.79
C MET A 87 -7.81 -9.16 4.75
N SER A 88 -6.91 -9.95 5.34
CA SER A 88 -7.06 -11.39 5.45
C SER A 88 -8.34 -11.78 6.17
N CYS A 89 -8.60 -11.12 7.29
CA CYS A 89 -9.79 -11.35 8.10
C CYS A 89 -11.06 -11.05 7.30
N ALA A 90 -11.10 -9.88 6.66
CA ALA A 90 -12.27 -9.45 5.89
C ALA A 90 -12.61 -10.42 4.76
N VAL A 91 -11.60 -10.79 3.97
CA VAL A 91 -11.80 -11.71 2.84
C VAL A 91 -12.25 -13.09 3.33
N ARG A 92 -11.62 -13.61 4.37
CA ARG A 92 -11.96 -14.91 4.94
C ARG A 92 -13.39 -14.96 5.44
N VAL A 93 -13.82 -13.93 6.17
CA VAL A 93 -15.16 -13.87 6.75
C VAL A 93 -16.23 -13.72 5.67
N ILE A 94 -16.00 -12.81 4.71
CA ILE A 94 -16.96 -12.54 3.63
C ILE A 94 -17.14 -13.77 2.73
N ASN A 95 -16.06 -14.49 2.45
CA ASN A 95 -16.12 -15.68 1.57
C ASN A 95 -16.46 -16.97 2.29
N LYS A 96 -16.71 -16.92 3.58
CA LYS A 96 -17.10 -18.12 4.34
C LYS A 96 -18.52 -18.51 3.97
N LYS A 97 -18.68 -19.77 3.61
CA LYS A 97 -19.99 -20.35 3.29
C LYS A 97 -20.48 -21.25 4.41
#